data_f75fa1e53845ad3d7f96b82786fe4a49
#
_entry.id   f75fa1e53845ad3d7f96b82786fe4a49
#
_cell.length_a   1.000
_cell.length_b   1.000
_cell.length_c   1.000
_cell.angle_alpha   90.00
_cell.angle_beta   90.00
_cell.angle_gamma   90.00
#
_symmetry.space_group_name_H-M   'P 1'
#
loop_
_entity.id
_entity.type
_entity.pdbx_description
1 polymer ?
#
loop_
_entity_poly.entity_id
_entity_poly.type
_entity_poly.pdbx_seq_one_letter_code
_entity_poly.pdbx_strand_id
1 'polypeptide(L)'
;LTPLWRKIMSARVVRMINGEDVIADVKEVRESNDGPALAYKLTQPYTVTIQQPPEVTFETDAETAITDFTQLDVEFTVYVPFSAEEHIFLPLPSVMFIYKPSDNLVEKYNQLLDHGKTNPA
;
A
#
# COMPACT_ATOMS: atom_id res chain seq x y z
N LEU A 1 19.34 11.91 10.00
CA LEU A 1 17.99 11.89 10.59
C LEU A 1 16.94 11.93 9.51
N THR A 2 16.12 10.89 9.45
CA THR A 2 15.01 10.84 8.51
C THR A 2 13.77 11.37 9.23
N PRO A 3 13.23 12.51 8.82
CA PRO A 3 12.03 13.02 9.47
C PRO A 3 10.84 12.12 9.20
N LEU A 4 9.90 12.12 10.13
CA LEU A 4 8.73 11.26 10.04
C LEU A 4 7.89 11.54 8.79
N TRP A 5 7.81 12.79 8.38
CA TRP A 5 7.02 13.13 7.19
C TRP A 5 7.56 12.45 5.93
N ARG A 6 8.86 12.20 5.91
CA ARG A 6 9.47 11.52 4.76
C ARG A 6 8.97 10.08 4.64
N LYS A 7 8.77 9.44 5.79
CA LYS A 7 8.24 8.08 5.80
C LYS A 7 6.80 8.06 5.29
N ILE A 8 6.02 9.06 5.67
CA ILE A 8 4.65 9.20 5.21
C ILE A 8 4.61 9.39 3.69
N MET A 9 5.52 10.20 3.16
CA MET A 9 5.56 10.52 1.75
C MET A 9 6.05 9.38 0.87
N SER A 10 6.70 8.40 1.47
CA SER A 10 7.24 7.28 0.70
C SER A 10 6.27 6.09 0.60
N ALA A 11 5.11 6.18 1.25
CA ALA A 11 4.10 5.14 1.12
C ALA A 11 3.57 5.10 -0.30
N ARG A 12 3.48 3.90 -0.85
CA ARG A 12 2.98 3.67 -2.20
C ARG A 12 2.14 2.41 -2.22
N VAL A 13 1.23 2.34 -3.18
CA VAL A 13 0.48 1.12 -3.44
C VAL A 13 1.09 0.45 -4.66
N VAL A 14 1.39 -0.83 -4.50
CA VAL A 14 1.94 -1.66 -5.56
C VAL A 14 0.85 -2.60 -6.02
N ARG A 15 0.46 -2.51 -7.31
CA ARG A 15 -0.45 -3.48 -7.90
C ARG A 15 0.39 -4.63 -8.42
N MET A 16 0.17 -5.78 -7.85
CA MET A 16 0.87 -6.99 -8.27
C MET A 16 0.22 -7.57 -9.52
N ILE A 17 0.97 -8.36 -10.26
CA ILE A 17 0.43 -8.96 -11.49
C ILE A 17 -0.73 -9.90 -11.24
N ASN A 18 -0.86 -10.41 -10.02
CA ASN A 18 -2.01 -11.26 -9.65
C ASN A 18 -3.23 -10.44 -9.23
N GLY A 19 -3.16 -9.12 -9.28
CA GLY A 19 -4.28 -8.26 -8.94
C GLY A 19 -4.33 -7.79 -7.50
N GLU A 20 -3.41 -8.23 -6.66
CA GLU A 20 -3.36 -7.76 -5.29
C GLU A 20 -2.81 -6.35 -5.21
N ASP A 21 -3.33 -5.58 -4.26
CA ASP A 21 -2.80 -4.25 -3.94
C ASP A 21 -2.08 -4.32 -2.61
N VAL A 22 -0.83 -3.89 -2.61
CA VAL A 22 0.01 -3.90 -1.42
C VAL A 22 0.48 -2.49 -1.13
N ILE A 23 0.22 -2.01 0.08
CA ILE A 23 0.72 -0.71 0.50
C ILE A 23 1.97 -0.90 1.35
N ALA A 24 2.98 -0.10 1.10
CA ALA A 24 4.26 -0.22 1.77
C ALA A 24 5.08 1.03 1.57
N ASP A 25 6.17 1.14 2.33
CA ASP A 25 7.23 2.06 2.00
C ASP A 25 8.07 1.39 0.91
N VAL A 26 8.03 1.96 -0.28
CA VAL A 26 8.62 1.34 -1.46
C VAL A 26 9.89 2.08 -1.87
N LYS A 27 10.97 1.33 -2.05
CA LYS A 27 12.23 1.86 -2.54
C LYS A 27 12.75 0.98 -3.65
N GLU A 28 13.45 1.60 -4.59
CA GLU A 28 14.12 0.86 -5.64
C GLU A 28 15.46 0.34 -5.13
N VAL A 29 15.77 -0.88 -5.49
CA VAL A 29 17.07 -1.46 -5.20
C VAL A 29 17.90 -1.37 -6.46
N ARG A 30 19.05 -0.74 -6.37
CA ARG A 30 19.96 -0.53 -7.50
C ARG A 30 21.35 -0.95 -7.12
N GLU A 31 22.11 -1.37 -8.10
CA GLU A 31 23.50 -1.72 -7.89
C GLU A 31 24.37 -0.47 -7.74
N SER A 32 23.96 0.59 -8.45
CA SER A 32 24.62 1.89 -8.36
C SER A 32 23.57 2.99 -8.52
N ASN A 33 23.93 4.22 -8.12
CA ASN A 33 23.00 5.34 -8.18
C ASN A 33 22.47 5.60 -9.58
N ASP A 34 23.28 5.35 -10.59
CA ASP A 34 22.90 5.60 -11.97
C ASP A 34 22.43 4.35 -12.70
N GLY A 35 22.43 3.22 -12.01
CA GLY A 35 22.04 1.97 -12.62
C GLY A 35 20.55 1.76 -12.66
N PRO A 36 20.10 0.78 -13.43
CA PRO A 36 18.67 0.46 -13.47
C PRO A 36 18.23 -0.19 -12.17
N ALA A 37 16.94 -0.11 -11.89
CA ALA A 37 16.37 -0.78 -10.73
C ALA A 37 16.47 -2.31 -10.94
N LEU A 38 16.87 -3.01 -9.89
CA LEU A 38 16.97 -4.47 -9.91
C LEU A 38 15.78 -5.13 -9.24
N ALA A 39 15.21 -4.45 -8.25
CA ALA A 39 14.09 -4.97 -7.48
C ALA A 39 13.45 -3.81 -6.74
N TYR A 40 12.34 -4.08 -6.08
CA TYR A 40 11.72 -3.13 -5.15
C TYR A 40 11.84 -3.68 -3.74
N LYS A 41 12.20 -2.81 -2.82
CA LYS A 41 12.19 -3.13 -1.40
C LYS A 41 10.94 -2.56 -0.78
N LEU A 42 10.11 -3.41 -0.21
CA LEU A 42 8.87 -3.00 0.45
C LEU A 42 9.05 -3.15 1.94
N THR A 43 8.90 -2.06 2.67
CA THR A 43 9.00 -2.08 4.13
C THR A 43 7.60 -1.98 4.71
N GLN A 44 7.29 -2.86 5.63
CA GLN A 44 6.00 -2.98 6.29
C GLN A 44 4.86 -3.12 5.28
N PRO A 45 4.91 -4.16 4.43
CA PRO A 45 3.90 -4.34 3.39
C PRO A 45 2.62 -4.95 3.96
N TYR A 46 1.49 -4.38 3.56
CA TYR A 46 0.17 -4.88 3.91
C TYR A 46 -0.67 -4.97 2.65
N THR A 47 -1.43 -6.04 2.52
CA THR A 47 -2.41 -6.15 1.46
C THR A 47 -3.59 -5.25 1.81
N VAL A 48 -4.07 -4.51 0.81
CA VAL A 48 -5.22 -3.63 0.98
C VAL A 48 -6.40 -4.22 0.23
N THR A 49 -7.49 -4.47 0.94
CA THR A 49 -8.70 -4.96 0.30
C THR A 49 -9.86 -4.06 0.68
N ILE A 50 -10.80 -3.94 -0.23
CA ILE A 50 -12.04 -3.20 0.03
C ILE A 50 -12.99 -4.16 0.72
N GLN A 51 -13.37 -3.80 1.94
CA GLN A 51 -14.22 -4.67 2.75
C GLN A 51 -15.64 -4.70 2.24
N GLN A 52 -16.17 -3.56 1.87
CA GLN A 52 -17.51 -3.44 1.35
C GLN A 52 -17.49 -2.55 0.12
N PRO A 53 -17.45 -3.15 -1.07
CA PRO A 53 -17.50 -2.34 -2.27
C PRO A 53 -18.84 -1.60 -2.36
N PRO A 54 -18.84 -0.41 -2.93
CA PRO A 54 -20.08 0.35 -3.06
C PRO A 54 -21.07 -0.42 -3.90
N GLU A 55 -22.33 -0.37 -3.49
CA GLU A 55 -23.40 -0.99 -4.27
C GLU A 55 -23.62 -0.18 -5.53
N VAL A 56 -23.57 -0.87 -6.64
CA VAL A 56 -23.88 -0.24 -7.92
C VAL A 56 -25.34 -0.55 -8.23
N THR A 57 -26.19 0.46 -8.13
CA THR A 57 -27.56 0.32 -8.52
C THR A 57 -27.72 0.92 -9.91
N PHE A 58 -28.17 0.11 -10.83
CA PHE A 58 -28.27 0.54 -12.23
C PHE A 58 -29.51 1.39 -12.50
N GLU A 59 -30.37 1.53 -11.53
CA GLU A 59 -31.62 2.26 -11.69
C GLU A 59 -31.50 3.75 -11.44
N THR A 60 -30.45 4.15 -10.80
CA THR A 60 -30.22 5.55 -10.48
C THR A 60 -29.04 6.07 -11.27
N ASP A 61 -28.79 7.35 -11.14
CA ASP A 61 -27.69 7.98 -11.80
C ASP A 61 -26.41 7.23 -11.51
N ALA A 62 -25.73 6.80 -12.56
CA ALA A 62 -24.45 6.15 -12.43
C ALA A 62 -23.45 7.06 -11.71
N GLU A 63 -23.69 8.36 -11.73
CA GLU A 63 -22.83 9.31 -11.08
C GLU A 63 -22.85 9.20 -9.56
N THR A 64 -23.98 8.81 -8.99
CA THR A 64 -24.08 8.67 -7.55
C THR A 64 -23.50 7.35 -7.06
N ALA A 65 -23.38 6.38 -7.94
CA ALA A 65 -22.90 5.06 -7.56
C ALA A 65 -21.39 5.03 -7.32
N ILE A 66 -20.64 6.00 -7.85
CA ILE A 66 -19.19 5.98 -7.78
C ILE A 66 -18.66 6.95 -6.73
N THR A 67 -19.49 7.30 -5.81
CA THR A 67 -19.28 8.60 -5.25
C THR A 67 -18.24 8.75 -4.21
N ASP A 68 -17.99 7.97 -3.34
CA ASP A 68 -17.18 8.43 -2.23
C ASP A 68 -16.18 7.37 -1.81
N PHE A 69 -15.11 7.31 -2.58
CA PHE A 69 -14.03 6.40 -2.26
C PHE A 69 -13.35 6.73 -0.94
N THR A 70 -13.58 7.92 -0.40
CA THR A 70 -13.03 8.25 0.91
C THR A 70 -13.74 7.54 2.03
N GLN A 71 -14.96 7.05 1.77
CA GLN A 71 -15.73 6.31 2.76
C GLN A 71 -15.63 4.81 2.61
N LEU A 72 -14.83 4.33 1.69
CA LEU A 72 -14.64 2.90 1.54
C LEU A 72 -13.92 2.34 2.74
N ASP A 73 -14.47 1.25 3.26
CA ASP A 73 -13.79 0.50 4.29
C ASP A 73 -12.70 -0.35 3.65
N VAL A 74 -11.51 -0.18 4.14
CA VAL A 74 -10.39 -1.00 3.68
C VAL A 74 -9.89 -1.85 4.82
N GLU A 75 -9.43 -3.02 4.48
CA GLU A 75 -8.82 -3.93 5.42
C GLU A 75 -7.36 -4.10 5.05
N PHE A 76 -6.49 -4.01 6.06
CA PHE A 76 -5.08 -4.23 5.89
C PHE A 76 -4.71 -5.59 6.46
N THR A 77 -4.06 -6.40 5.65
CA THR A 77 -3.61 -7.73 6.09
C THR A 77 -2.12 -7.81 5.86
N VAL A 78 -1.38 -8.32 6.83
CA VAL A 78 0.06 -8.49 6.69
C VAL A 78 0.34 -9.30 5.43
N TYR A 79 1.16 -8.75 4.55
CA TYR A 79 1.41 -9.38 3.26
C TYR A 79 2.23 -10.66 3.38
N VAL A 80 3.23 -10.64 4.25
CA VAL A 80 4.10 -11.79 4.47
C VAL A 80 4.12 -12.13 5.96
N PRO A 81 3.10 -12.82 6.45
CA PRO A 81 2.95 -13.02 7.90
C PRO A 81 4.03 -13.88 8.53
N PHE A 82 4.77 -14.61 7.74
CA PHE A 82 5.82 -15.48 8.28
C PHE A 82 7.21 -14.88 8.14
N SER A 83 7.30 -13.63 7.72
CA SER A 83 8.59 -12.98 7.56
C SER A 83 9.21 -12.66 8.92
N ALA A 84 10.51 -12.89 9.03
CA ALA A 84 11.27 -12.51 10.21
C ALA A 84 11.66 -11.04 10.18
N GLU A 85 11.48 -10.37 9.05
CA GLU A 85 11.91 -9.00 8.85
C GLU A 85 10.76 -8.13 8.41
N GLU A 86 10.91 -6.82 8.61
CA GLU A 86 9.88 -5.86 8.26
C GLU A 86 9.83 -5.55 6.77
N HIS A 87 10.79 -6.03 6.02
CA HIS A 87 10.87 -5.72 4.60
C HIS A 87 10.99 -6.98 3.76
N ILE A 88 10.59 -6.85 2.51
CA ILE A 88 10.74 -7.91 1.51
C ILE A 88 11.25 -7.28 0.22
N PHE A 89 11.74 -8.11 -0.67
CA PHE A 89 12.18 -7.67 -1.99
C PHE A 89 11.30 -8.31 -3.04
N LEU A 90 10.84 -7.49 -3.99
CA LEU A 90 10.03 -7.96 -5.09
C LEU A 90 10.82 -7.87 -6.39
N PRO A 91 10.83 -8.92 -7.19
CA PRO A 91 11.39 -8.83 -8.52
C PRO A 91 10.53 -7.91 -9.38
N LEU A 92 11.16 -7.18 -10.30
CA LEU A 92 10.43 -6.23 -11.12
C LEU A 92 9.26 -6.84 -11.88
N PRO A 93 9.39 -8.05 -12.47
CA PRO A 93 8.28 -8.61 -13.24
C PRO A 93 7.04 -8.95 -12.44
N SER A 94 7.12 -8.98 -11.13
CA SER A 94 5.95 -9.28 -10.30
C SER A 94 5.05 -8.08 -10.10
N VAL A 95 5.49 -6.89 -10.49
CA VAL A 95 4.79 -5.64 -10.26
C VAL A 95 4.16 -5.16 -11.56
N MET A 96 2.87 -4.84 -11.52
CA MET A 96 2.18 -4.28 -12.65
C MET A 96 2.40 -2.77 -12.72
N PHE A 97 2.14 -2.07 -11.64
CA PHE A 97 2.43 -0.63 -11.53
C PHE A 97 2.43 -0.21 -10.06
N ILE A 98 2.98 0.97 -9.84
CA ILE A 98 3.07 1.56 -8.50
C ILE A 98 2.46 2.94 -8.59
N TYR A 99 1.67 3.32 -7.58
CA TYR A 99 1.07 4.64 -7.58
C TYR A 99 1.02 5.21 -6.18
N LYS A 100 0.88 6.53 -6.12
CA LYS A 100 0.75 7.25 -4.87
C LYS A 100 -0.69 7.11 -4.37
N PRO A 101 -0.88 6.59 -3.16
CA PRO A 101 -2.23 6.42 -2.64
C PRO A 101 -2.85 7.76 -2.26
N SER A 102 -4.17 7.76 -2.10
CA SER A 102 -4.86 8.94 -1.61
C SER A 102 -4.42 9.26 -0.19
N ASP A 103 -4.57 10.52 0.19
CA ASP A 103 -4.18 10.95 1.54
C ASP A 103 -4.94 10.18 2.61
N ASN A 104 -6.19 9.86 2.35
CA ASN A 104 -7.01 9.12 3.29
C ASN A 104 -6.45 7.71 3.54
N LEU A 105 -6.01 7.05 2.48
CA LEU A 105 -5.44 5.72 2.62
C LEU A 105 -4.09 5.77 3.33
N VAL A 106 -3.27 6.77 3.02
CA VAL A 106 -1.99 6.97 3.70
C VAL A 106 -2.21 7.18 5.19
N GLU A 107 -3.20 7.97 5.54
CA GLU A 107 -3.49 8.23 6.95
C GLU A 107 -3.88 6.95 7.68
N LYS A 108 -4.72 6.14 7.06
CA LYS A 108 -5.13 4.87 7.66
C LYS A 108 -3.96 3.91 7.82
N TYR A 109 -3.09 3.88 6.83
CA TYR A 109 -1.89 3.05 6.89
C TYR A 109 -0.96 3.51 8.01
N ASN A 110 -0.77 4.82 8.14
CA ASN A 110 0.08 5.35 9.19
C ASN A 110 -0.50 5.09 10.58
N GLN A 111 -1.81 5.17 10.72
CA GLN A 111 -2.46 4.82 11.97
C GLN A 111 -2.23 3.36 12.33
N LEU A 112 -2.29 2.50 11.34
CA LEU A 112 -2.03 1.08 11.54
C LEU A 112 -0.60 0.85 12.04
N LEU A 113 0.38 1.51 11.43
CA LEU A 113 1.76 1.37 11.82
C LEU A 113 2.01 1.89 13.23
N ASP A 114 1.43 3.03 13.55
CA ASP A 114 1.59 3.61 14.88
C ASP A 114 0.95 2.74 15.95
N HIS A 115 -0.20 2.17 15.62
CA HIS A 115 -0.90 1.30 16.55
C HIS A 115 -0.09 0.04 16.85
N GLY A 116 0.56 -0.50 15.84
CA GLY A 116 1.42 -1.65 16.00
C GLY A 116 2.63 -1.35 16.89
N LYS A 117 3.13 -0.12 16.85
CA LYS A 117 4.27 0.29 17.66
C LYS A 117 3.88 0.53 19.12
N THR A 118 2.67 1.00 19.35
CA THR A 118 2.23 1.34 20.70
C THR A 118 1.64 0.15 21.43
N ASN A 119 1.51 -0.96 20.76
CA ASN A 119 0.94 -2.15 21.35
C ASN A 119 1.99 -3.26 21.41
N PRO A 120 2.89 -3.19 22.39
CA PRO A 120 3.89 -4.25 22.54
C PRO A 120 3.19 -5.51 22.97
N ALA A 121 3.24 -6.48 22.15
CA ALA A 121 2.60 -7.75 22.48
C ALA A 121 3.40 -8.49 23.54
#